data_877969d5fbde49c8122d7b32dfd0bdb3
#
_entry.id   877969d5fbde49c8122d7b32dfd0bdb3
#
_cell.length_a   1.000
_cell.length_b   1.000
_cell.length_c   1.000
_cell.angle_alpha   90.00
_cell.angle_beta   90.00
_cell.angle_gamma   90.00
#
_symmetry.space_group_name_H-M   'P 1'
#
loop_
_entity.id
_entity.type
_entity.pdbx_description
1 polymer ?
#
loop_
_entity_poly.entity_id
_entity_poly.type
_entity_poly.pdbx_seq_one_letter_code
_entity_poly.pdbx_strand_id
1 'polypeptide(L)'
;MPNMKRGEIYYASLEPVIGSEQGGNRPVLVIQNDVGNRFSPTTIVAAITSRQDKTTLPTHVSISAVELPRDSGVLLEQIRTIDKRRLTGFVGHLDTTSMQQVDEAIAISFGIRYLEELCHGK
;
A
#
# COMPACT_ATOMS: atom_id res chain seq x y z
N MET A 1 -8.88 14.80 5.63
CA MET A 1 -9.18 13.60 4.83
C MET A 1 -10.16 12.72 5.57
N PRO A 2 -11.37 13.16 5.70
CA PRO A 2 -12.26 12.52 6.65
C PRO A 2 -12.77 11.14 6.24
N ASN A 3 -12.93 10.85 4.98
CA ASN A 3 -13.63 9.62 4.60
C ASN A 3 -12.79 8.73 3.70
N MET A 4 -11.52 8.58 4.06
CA MET A 4 -10.66 7.69 3.28
C MET A 4 -11.12 6.24 3.44
N LYS A 5 -10.88 5.46 2.39
CA LYS A 5 -11.27 4.06 2.34
C LYS A 5 -10.08 3.19 1.98
N ARG A 6 -10.12 1.96 2.45
CA ARG A 6 -9.11 0.98 2.07
C ARG A 6 -9.10 0.81 0.56
N GLY A 7 -7.91 0.80 -0.02
CA GLY A 7 -7.75 0.67 -1.47
C GLY A 7 -7.59 2.00 -2.17
N GLU A 8 -7.79 3.09 -1.47
CA GLU A 8 -7.58 4.41 -2.06
C GLU A 8 -6.11 4.78 -2.03
N ILE A 9 -5.72 5.60 -3.00
CA ILE A 9 -4.35 6.07 -3.16
C ILE A 9 -4.32 7.56 -2.90
N TYR A 10 -3.40 7.98 -2.07
CA TYR A 10 -3.18 9.38 -1.73
C TYR A 10 -1.71 9.71 -1.85
N TYR A 11 -1.39 10.98 -2.12
CA TYR A 11 -0.04 11.46 -1.86
C TYR A 11 0.14 11.65 -0.37
N ALA A 12 1.34 11.38 0.11
CA ALA A 12 1.66 11.53 1.52
C ALA A 12 3.11 11.93 1.67
N SER A 13 3.37 12.69 2.72
CA SER A 13 4.74 13.00 3.12
C SER A 13 5.22 11.89 4.05
N LEU A 14 6.27 11.21 3.65
CA LEU A 14 6.80 10.07 4.39
C LEU A 14 8.07 10.38 5.16
N GLU A 15 8.54 11.62 5.13
CA GLU A 15 9.71 12.02 5.88
C GLU A 15 9.36 12.22 7.34
N PRO A 16 10.29 11.98 8.28
CA PRO A 16 11.66 11.52 8.03
C PRO A 16 11.76 10.00 7.93
N VAL A 17 12.76 9.54 7.19
CA VAL A 17 13.03 8.11 7.04
C VAL A 17 14.52 7.87 7.25
N ILE A 18 14.89 6.59 7.36
CA ILE A 18 16.27 6.17 7.57
C ILE A 18 16.62 5.14 6.51
N GLY A 19 17.77 5.35 5.86
CA GLY A 19 18.35 4.36 4.97
C GLY A 19 17.45 3.97 3.83
N SER A 20 17.14 2.70 3.73
CA SER A 20 16.39 2.14 2.60
C SER A 20 14.88 2.30 2.71
N GLU A 21 14.39 2.97 3.74
CA GLU A 21 12.96 3.23 3.84
C GLU A 21 12.51 4.18 2.73
N GLN A 22 11.30 3.94 2.24
CA GLN A 22 10.75 4.82 1.23
C GLN A 22 10.33 6.14 1.87
N GLY A 23 10.85 7.25 1.34
CA GLY A 23 10.58 8.56 1.90
C GLY A 23 10.09 9.54 0.85
N GLY A 24 10.06 10.82 1.23
CA GLY A 24 9.64 11.89 0.36
C GLY A 24 8.13 11.99 0.24
N ASN A 25 7.70 12.84 -0.67
CA ASN A 25 6.28 13.03 -0.96
C ASN A 25 5.93 12.10 -2.12
N ARG A 26 5.17 11.04 -1.85
CA ARG A 26 4.90 10.02 -2.86
C ARG A 26 3.53 9.41 -2.66
N PRO A 27 3.01 8.74 -3.67
CA PRO A 27 1.73 8.07 -3.51
C PRO A 27 1.86 6.89 -2.57
N VAL A 28 0.81 6.66 -1.80
CA VAL A 28 0.69 5.54 -0.89
C VAL A 28 -0.68 4.90 -1.06
N LEU A 29 -0.75 3.61 -0.80
CA LEU A 29 -2.00 2.86 -0.83
C LEU A 29 -2.49 2.68 0.59
N VAL A 30 -3.74 3.06 0.85
CA VAL A 30 -4.37 2.85 2.16
C VAL A 30 -4.73 1.38 2.27
N ILE A 31 -4.18 0.70 3.28
CA ILE A 31 -4.44 -0.73 3.49
C ILE A 31 -5.10 -1.01 4.83
N GLN A 32 -5.25 -0.02 5.71
CA GLN A 32 -5.95 -0.21 6.96
C GLN A 32 -7.44 -0.46 6.70
N ASN A 33 -8.06 -1.29 7.56
CA ASN A 33 -9.49 -1.57 7.44
C ASN A 33 -10.31 -0.29 7.63
N ASP A 34 -11.55 -0.32 7.11
CA ASP A 34 -12.35 0.90 7.06
C ASP A 34 -12.91 1.32 8.42
N VAL A 35 -13.03 0.40 9.35
CA VAL A 35 -13.42 0.80 10.72
C VAL A 35 -12.32 1.66 11.31
N GLY A 36 -11.06 1.21 11.20
CA GLY A 36 -9.93 1.99 11.65
C GLY A 36 -9.84 3.31 10.90
N ASN A 37 -10.04 3.28 9.58
CA ASN A 37 -9.98 4.50 8.79
C ASN A 37 -11.00 5.53 9.22
N ARG A 38 -12.14 5.07 9.71
CA ARG A 38 -13.19 5.98 10.15
C ARG A 38 -12.91 6.60 11.51
N PHE A 39 -12.36 5.82 12.44
CA PHE A 39 -12.31 6.23 13.84
C PHE A 39 -10.92 6.56 14.35
N SER A 40 -9.87 6.09 13.69
CA SER A 40 -8.52 6.33 14.18
C SER A 40 -7.93 7.62 13.57
N PRO A 41 -7.11 8.35 14.33
CA PRO A 41 -6.39 9.48 13.74
C PRO A 41 -5.24 9.06 12.83
N THR A 42 -4.93 7.76 12.78
CA THR A 42 -3.86 7.22 11.94
C THR A 42 -4.43 6.25 10.94
N THR A 43 -3.66 5.98 9.89
CA THR A 43 -3.98 4.92 8.96
C THR A 43 -2.72 4.16 8.62
N ILE A 44 -2.91 2.98 8.03
CA ILE A 44 -1.79 2.12 7.63
C ILE A 44 -1.71 2.18 6.12
N VAL A 45 -0.51 2.44 5.61
CA VAL A 45 -0.29 2.59 4.18
C VAL A 45 0.89 1.78 3.73
N ALA A 46 0.92 1.49 2.42
CA ALA A 46 2.07 0.89 1.76
C ALA A 46 2.56 1.87 0.71
N ALA A 47 3.87 2.02 0.61
CA ALA A 47 4.48 2.96 -0.33
C ALA A 47 4.29 2.47 -1.76
N ILE A 48 4.09 3.42 -2.67
CA ILE A 48 4.03 3.14 -4.10
C ILE A 48 5.25 3.78 -4.75
N THR A 49 5.91 3.03 -5.62
CA THR A 49 7.07 3.51 -6.34
C THR A 49 6.82 3.44 -7.84
N SER A 50 7.35 4.40 -8.57
CA SER A 50 7.34 4.33 -10.03
C SER A 50 8.57 3.63 -10.57
N ARG A 51 9.49 3.24 -9.68
CA ARG A 51 10.71 2.56 -10.08
C ARG A 51 10.62 1.14 -9.61
N GLN A 52 10.41 0.24 -10.53
CA GLN A 52 10.41 -1.17 -10.20
C GLN A 52 11.69 -1.76 -10.77
N ASP A 53 12.49 -2.30 -9.89
CA ASP A 53 13.68 -3.01 -10.31
C ASP A 53 13.27 -4.24 -11.09
N LYS A 54 14.19 -4.73 -11.88
CA LYS A 54 13.95 -5.95 -12.60
C LYS A 54 13.72 -7.13 -11.69
N THR A 55 14.31 -7.08 -10.51
CA THR A 55 14.07 -8.10 -9.49
C THR A 55 12.89 -7.63 -8.65
N THR A 56 11.78 -8.34 -8.74
CA THR A 56 10.64 -8.02 -7.91
C THR A 56 10.52 -9.04 -6.80
N LEU A 57 10.05 -8.58 -5.67
CA LEU A 57 9.80 -9.44 -4.53
C LEU A 57 8.34 -9.91 -4.55
N PRO A 58 8.04 -11.05 -3.89
CA PRO A 58 6.63 -11.47 -3.78
C PRO A 58 5.74 -10.45 -3.09
N THR A 59 6.35 -9.49 -2.38
CA THR A 59 5.60 -8.43 -1.71
C THR A 59 5.37 -7.22 -2.59
N HIS A 60 5.81 -7.26 -3.85
CA HIS A 60 5.56 -6.18 -4.81
C HIS A 60 4.35 -6.50 -5.65
N VAL A 61 3.47 -5.53 -5.83
CA VAL A 61 2.28 -5.67 -6.66
C VAL A 61 2.30 -4.58 -7.72
N SER A 62 2.42 -5.00 -8.98
CA SER A 62 2.35 -4.06 -10.09
C SER A 62 0.94 -3.54 -10.23
N ILE A 63 0.81 -2.24 -10.38
CA ILE A 63 -0.49 -1.60 -10.52
C ILE A 63 -0.45 -0.63 -11.67
N SER A 64 -1.64 -0.34 -12.21
CA SER A 64 -1.77 0.76 -13.15
C SER A 64 -2.99 1.58 -12.76
N ALA A 65 -2.81 2.89 -12.85
CA ALA A 65 -3.86 3.84 -12.58
C ALA A 65 -3.58 5.04 -13.47
N VAL A 66 -4.64 5.68 -13.91
CA VAL A 66 -4.50 6.77 -14.88
C VAL A 66 -3.61 7.87 -14.32
N GLU A 67 -3.71 8.11 -13.04
CA GLU A 67 -3.00 9.22 -12.40
C GLU A 67 -1.58 8.88 -11.97
N LEU A 68 -1.12 7.66 -12.20
CA LEU A 68 0.21 7.24 -11.78
C LEU A 68 1.09 6.95 -12.98
N PRO A 69 2.41 7.12 -12.85
CA PRO A 69 3.32 6.72 -13.91
C PRO A 69 3.16 5.24 -14.22
N ARG A 70 3.49 4.88 -15.46
CA ARG A 70 3.52 3.47 -15.83
C ARG A 70 4.54 2.75 -14.97
N ASP A 71 4.35 1.46 -14.82
CA ASP A 71 5.24 0.60 -14.04
C ASP A 71 5.26 0.96 -12.57
N SER A 72 4.18 1.53 -12.06
CA SER A 72 4.06 1.75 -10.63
C SER A 72 3.85 0.43 -9.91
N GLY A 73 4.34 0.36 -8.68
CA GLY A 73 4.18 -0.83 -7.86
C GLY A 73 3.97 -0.48 -6.41
N VAL A 74 3.16 -1.29 -5.75
CA VAL A 74 2.96 -1.18 -4.31
C VAL A 74 3.98 -2.07 -3.63
N LEU A 75 4.65 -1.53 -2.64
CA LEU A 75 5.71 -2.22 -1.91
C LEU A 75 5.16 -2.66 -0.57
N LEU A 76 4.72 -3.91 -0.48
CA LEU A 76 4.09 -4.38 0.75
C LEU A 76 5.11 -4.76 1.83
N GLU A 77 6.39 -4.60 1.57
CA GLU A 77 7.39 -4.64 2.63
C GLU A 77 7.63 -3.24 3.21
N GLN A 78 7.06 -2.20 2.60
CA GLN A 78 7.20 -0.82 3.07
C GLN A 78 5.86 -0.34 3.63
N ILE A 79 5.40 -1.05 4.65
CA ILE A 79 4.12 -0.76 5.30
C ILE A 79 4.41 0.06 6.55
N ARG A 80 3.63 1.12 6.75
CA ARG A 80 3.80 1.93 7.95
C ARG A 80 2.50 2.59 8.34
N THR A 81 2.41 2.92 9.61
CA THR A 81 1.30 3.69 10.15
C THR A 81 1.68 5.16 10.12
N ILE A 82 0.79 5.98 9.59
CA ILE A 82 1.03 7.43 9.53
C ILE A 82 -0.17 8.16 10.10
N ASP A 83 0.09 9.37 10.56
CA ASP A 83 -0.98 10.29 10.93
C ASP A 83 -1.71 10.70 9.65
N LYS A 84 -3.03 10.77 9.71
CA LYS A 84 -3.81 11.13 8.52
C LYS A 84 -3.45 12.51 7.98
N ARG A 85 -2.91 13.38 8.82
CA ARG A 85 -2.49 14.71 8.37
C ARG A 85 -1.33 14.66 7.39
N ARG A 86 -0.64 13.54 7.28
CA ARG A 86 0.41 13.40 6.26
C ARG A 86 -0.14 13.19 4.86
N LEU A 87 -1.41 12.88 4.73
CA LEU A 87 -2.04 12.69 3.42
C LEU A 87 -2.36 14.05 2.83
N THR A 88 -1.94 14.27 1.57
CA THR A 88 -2.02 15.60 0.97
C THR A 88 -2.95 15.69 -0.22
N GLY A 89 -3.29 14.59 -0.87
CA GLY A 89 -4.19 14.65 -2.02
C GLY A 89 -4.62 13.28 -2.46
N PHE A 90 -5.86 13.19 -2.88
CA PHE A 90 -6.44 11.95 -3.39
C PHE A 90 -5.95 11.71 -4.82
N VAL A 91 -5.58 10.48 -5.13
CA VAL A 91 -5.12 10.09 -6.45
C VAL A 91 -6.15 9.22 -7.16
N GLY A 92 -6.66 8.19 -6.49
CA GLY A 92 -7.56 7.24 -7.09
C GLY A 92 -7.72 6.04 -6.18
N HIS A 93 -8.15 4.92 -6.75
CA HIS A 93 -8.26 3.70 -5.95
C HIS A 93 -7.97 2.49 -6.84
N LEU A 94 -7.59 1.39 -6.23
CA LEU A 94 -7.35 0.14 -6.95
C LEU A 94 -8.64 -0.64 -7.11
N ASP A 95 -8.69 -1.45 -8.16
CA ASP A 95 -9.82 -2.33 -8.38
C ASP A 95 -9.72 -3.55 -7.48
N THR A 96 -10.79 -4.36 -7.49
CA THR A 96 -10.89 -5.53 -6.64
C THR A 96 -9.79 -6.54 -6.91
N THR A 97 -9.48 -6.77 -8.18
CA THR A 97 -8.46 -7.75 -8.55
C THR A 97 -7.10 -7.34 -8.02
N SER A 98 -6.75 -6.06 -8.18
CA SER A 98 -5.47 -5.57 -7.67
C SER A 98 -5.44 -5.65 -6.15
N MET A 99 -6.56 -5.35 -5.48
CA MET A 99 -6.60 -5.43 -4.02
C MET A 99 -6.46 -6.86 -3.53
N GLN A 100 -6.95 -7.85 -4.27
CA GLN A 100 -6.72 -9.24 -3.91
C GLN A 100 -5.23 -9.59 -3.94
N GLN A 101 -4.53 -9.09 -4.95
CA GLN A 101 -3.07 -9.28 -5.02
C GLN A 101 -2.37 -8.58 -3.86
N VAL A 102 -2.84 -7.40 -3.50
CA VAL A 102 -2.29 -6.68 -2.35
C VAL A 102 -2.50 -7.48 -1.07
N ASP A 103 -3.69 -8.04 -0.89
CA ASP A 103 -3.98 -8.83 0.31
C ASP A 103 -3.04 -10.03 0.42
N GLU A 104 -2.78 -10.71 -0.70
CA GLU A 104 -1.83 -11.82 -0.71
C GLU A 104 -0.42 -11.36 -0.36
N ALA A 105 -0.02 -10.24 -0.93
CA ALA A 105 1.32 -9.71 -0.67
C ALA A 105 1.47 -9.27 0.79
N ILE A 106 0.42 -8.74 1.40
CA ILE A 106 0.44 -8.40 2.82
C ILE A 106 0.65 -9.67 3.65
N ALA A 107 -0.07 -10.72 3.32
CA ALA A 107 0.06 -11.99 4.05
C ALA A 107 1.49 -12.52 3.96
N ILE A 108 2.07 -12.44 2.76
CA ILE A 108 3.46 -12.87 2.58
C ILE A 108 4.40 -11.99 3.39
N SER A 109 4.22 -10.68 3.32
CA SER A 109 5.08 -9.74 4.02
C SER A 109 5.04 -9.96 5.53
N PHE A 110 3.87 -10.30 6.06
CA PHE A 110 3.69 -10.49 7.50
C PHE A 110 3.93 -11.92 7.94
N GLY A 111 4.19 -12.83 7.00
CA GLY A 111 4.45 -14.22 7.32
C GLY A 111 3.22 -14.98 7.78
N ILE A 112 2.07 -14.62 7.27
CA ILE A 112 0.81 -15.30 7.63
C ILE A 112 0.71 -16.56 6.79
N ARG A 113 1.04 -17.68 7.36
CA ARG A 113 1.26 -18.92 6.62
C ARG A 113 0.00 -19.71 6.34
N TYR A 114 -0.97 -19.63 7.24
CA TYR A 114 -2.19 -20.42 7.05
C TYR A 114 -2.92 -20.01 5.76
N LEU A 115 -2.76 -18.79 5.35
CA LEU A 115 -3.39 -18.30 4.13
C LEU A 115 -2.85 -19.02 2.91
N GLU A 116 -1.54 -19.24 2.90
CA GLU A 116 -0.89 -19.99 1.84
C GLU A 116 -1.44 -21.41 1.75
N GLU A 117 -1.60 -22.06 2.90
CA GLU A 117 -2.10 -23.41 2.93
C GLU A 117 -3.51 -23.50 2.37
N LEU A 118 -4.34 -22.53 2.73
CA LEU A 118 -5.71 -22.50 2.21
C LEU A 118 -5.72 -22.28 0.71
N CYS A 119 -4.89 -21.40 0.23
CA CYS A 119 -4.84 -21.07 -1.20
C CYS A 119 -4.36 -22.25 -2.03
N HIS A 120 -3.52 -23.09 -1.47
CA HIS A 120 -2.97 -24.24 -2.20
C HIS A 120 -3.85 -25.47 -2.11
N GLY A 121 -4.92 -25.40 -1.37
CA GLY A 121 -5.86 -26.48 -1.29
C GLY A 121 -5.31 -27.75 -0.69
N LYS A 122 -4.42 -27.62 0.23
CA LYS A 122 -3.73 -28.80 0.80
C LYS A 122 -4.41 -29.35 1.98
#